data_d2a939c4af1efefaf6e9c771177019d7
#
_entry.id   d2a939c4af1efefaf6e9c771177019d7
#
_cell.length_a   1.000
_cell.length_b   1.000
_cell.length_c   1.000
_cell.angle_alpha   90.00
_cell.angle_beta   90.00
_cell.angle_gamma   90.00
#
_symmetry.space_group_name_H-M   'P 1'
#
loop_
_entity.id
_entity.type
_entity.pdbx_description
1 polymer ?
#
loop_
_entity_poly.entity_id
_entity_poly.type
_entity_poly.pdbx_seq_one_letter_code
_entity_poly.pdbx_strand_id
1 'polypeptide(L)'
;MRFPLIASVFVAGAVATMIALGIWQLGRKDEKEALIAHAERALTIPTEVDYPRDPARRDAVLYRRTSVTCLSASGATTVAGTSQRGEKGVAQRVSCALAGGETATVDLGFSLDPAPIAWSGGQVRGIIAPNGRIVATDPPEGLEPLAPPDPRDLPNNHLAYAGQWFFFALTALVIYLLALRRRSRG
;
A
#
# COMPACT_ATOMS: atom_id res chain seq x y z
N MET A 1 -8.80 -38.18 40.05
CA MET A 1 -8.30 -37.67 38.78
C MET A 1 -7.50 -36.40 39.04
N ARG A 2 -6.19 -36.39 38.75
CA ARG A 2 -5.40 -35.14 38.88
C ARG A 2 -5.60 -34.30 37.62
N PHE A 3 -6.29 -33.18 37.76
CA PHE A 3 -6.45 -32.21 36.67
C PHE A 3 -5.06 -31.71 36.27
N PRO A 4 -4.68 -31.67 34.99
CA PRO A 4 -3.34 -31.24 34.56
C PRO A 4 -3.25 -29.71 34.62
N LEU A 5 -3.21 -29.14 35.84
CA LEU A 5 -3.31 -27.70 36.08
C LEU A 5 -2.29 -26.89 35.27
N ILE A 6 -1.04 -27.34 35.22
CA ILE A 6 0.03 -26.66 34.47
C ILE A 6 -0.30 -26.60 32.98
N ALA A 7 -0.67 -27.76 32.37
CA ALA A 7 -1.03 -27.80 30.96
C ALA A 7 -2.26 -26.93 30.66
N SER A 8 -3.25 -26.91 31.56
CA SER A 8 -4.44 -26.05 31.42
C SER A 8 -4.08 -24.57 31.41
N VAL A 9 -3.20 -24.14 32.31
CA VAL A 9 -2.74 -22.74 32.36
C VAL A 9 -1.99 -22.36 31.10
N PHE A 10 -1.10 -23.22 30.60
CA PHE A 10 -0.38 -22.96 29.34
C PHE A 10 -1.31 -22.86 28.13
N VAL A 11 -2.26 -23.80 28.01
CA VAL A 11 -3.21 -23.76 26.86
C VAL A 11 -4.14 -22.56 26.98
N ALA A 12 -4.65 -22.25 28.17
CA ALA A 12 -5.49 -21.08 28.38
C ALA A 12 -4.73 -19.78 28.03
N GLY A 13 -3.48 -19.65 28.47
CA GLY A 13 -2.61 -18.52 28.11
C GLY A 13 -2.37 -18.40 26.61
N ALA A 14 -2.07 -19.51 25.93
CA ALA A 14 -1.88 -19.54 24.48
C ALA A 14 -3.16 -19.14 23.73
N VAL A 15 -4.32 -19.69 24.11
CA VAL A 15 -5.61 -19.35 23.52
C VAL A 15 -5.95 -17.87 23.74
N ALA A 16 -5.75 -17.35 24.95
CA ALA A 16 -5.98 -15.94 25.25
C ALA A 16 -5.09 -15.01 24.41
N THR A 17 -3.80 -15.38 24.24
CA THR A 17 -2.87 -14.62 23.40
C THR A 17 -3.31 -14.62 21.94
N MET A 18 -3.71 -15.77 21.39
CA MET A 18 -4.18 -15.86 20.02
C MET A 18 -5.45 -15.04 19.79
N ILE A 19 -6.40 -15.05 20.73
CA ILE A 19 -7.61 -14.21 20.68
C ILE A 19 -7.22 -12.72 20.71
N ALA A 20 -6.31 -12.32 21.60
CA ALA A 20 -5.85 -10.94 21.70
C ALA A 20 -5.19 -10.46 20.41
N LEU A 21 -4.37 -11.31 19.78
CA LEU A 21 -3.76 -11.03 18.47
C LEU A 21 -4.80 -10.92 17.35
N GLY A 22 -5.83 -11.77 17.37
CA GLY A 22 -6.96 -11.67 16.43
C GLY A 22 -7.69 -10.35 16.55
N ILE A 23 -8.01 -9.91 17.77
CA ILE A 23 -8.66 -8.62 18.05
C ILE A 23 -7.76 -7.46 17.62
N TRP A 24 -6.45 -7.52 17.93
CA TRP A 24 -5.49 -6.50 17.50
C TRP A 24 -5.45 -6.37 15.96
N GLN A 25 -5.48 -7.49 15.24
CA GLN A 25 -5.53 -7.47 13.77
C GLN A 25 -6.80 -6.80 13.24
N LEU A 26 -7.95 -6.97 13.89
CA LEU A 26 -9.18 -6.26 13.50
C LEU A 26 -9.02 -4.75 13.68
N GLY A 27 -8.44 -4.28 14.77
CA GLY A 27 -8.14 -2.86 14.96
C GLY A 27 -7.22 -2.30 13.87
N ARG A 28 -6.17 -3.07 13.49
CA ARG A 28 -5.25 -2.68 12.38
C ARG A 28 -5.95 -2.62 11.03
N LYS A 29 -6.93 -3.53 10.78
CA LYS A 29 -7.78 -3.48 9.60
C LYS A 29 -8.57 -2.17 9.53
N ASP A 30 -9.23 -1.79 10.62
CA ASP A 30 -10.08 -0.60 10.67
C ASP A 30 -9.24 0.69 10.46
N GLU A 31 -8.04 0.76 11.04
CA GLU A 31 -7.09 1.86 10.79
C GLU A 31 -6.71 1.96 9.31
N LYS A 32 -6.43 0.81 8.67
CA LYS A 32 -6.07 0.77 7.24
C LYS A 32 -7.25 1.19 6.36
N GLU A 33 -8.46 0.75 6.66
CA GLU A 33 -9.66 1.14 5.93
C GLU A 33 -9.93 2.64 6.03
N ALA A 34 -9.70 3.23 7.20
CA ALA A 34 -9.80 4.67 7.39
C ALA A 34 -8.77 5.45 6.55
N LEU A 35 -7.52 4.95 6.44
CA LEU A 35 -6.48 5.54 5.57
C LEU A 35 -6.86 5.43 4.10
N ILE A 36 -7.35 4.28 3.64
CA ILE A 36 -7.82 4.08 2.26
C ILE A 36 -8.97 5.06 1.95
N ALA A 37 -9.98 5.13 2.83
CA ALA A 37 -11.10 6.05 2.64
C ALA A 37 -10.67 7.53 2.64
N HIS A 38 -9.64 7.90 3.40
CA HIS A 38 -9.05 9.23 3.35
C HIS A 38 -8.38 9.50 2.00
N ALA A 39 -7.59 8.56 1.50
CA ALA A 39 -6.91 8.64 0.22
C ALA A 39 -7.88 8.67 -0.97
N GLU A 40 -8.95 7.87 -0.94
CA GLU A 40 -10.01 7.91 -1.95
C GLU A 40 -10.68 9.29 -2.01
N ARG A 41 -10.95 9.90 -0.87
CA ARG A 41 -11.46 11.29 -0.82
C ARG A 41 -10.46 12.30 -1.37
N ALA A 42 -9.17 12.13 -1.08
CA ALA A 42 -8.13 13.02 -1.59
C ALA A 42 -8.07 13.03 -3.13
N LEU A 43 -8.27 11.88 -3.78
CA LEU A 43 -8.36 11.77 -5.25
C LEU A 43 -9.52 12.56 -5.87
N THR A 44 -10.62 12.75 -5.14
CA THR A 44 -11.79 13.47 -5.67
C THR A 44 -11.64 14.99 -5.58
N ILE A 45 -10.67 15.50 -4.85
CA ILE A 45 -10.45 16.94 -4.68
C ILE A 45 -9.78 17.50 -5.94
N PRO A 46 -10.43 18.41 -6.70
CA PRO A 46 -9.92 18.89 -7.99
C PRO A 46 -8.77 19.90 -7.83
N THR A 47 -8.67 20.58 -6.69
CA THR A 47 -7.64 21.61 -6.45
C THR A 47 -6.26 21.00 -6.38
N GLU A 48 -5.31 21.57 -7.09
CA GLU A 48 -3.90 21.17 -7.00
C GLU A 48 -3.29 21.65 -5.67
N VAL A 49 -2.28 20.91 -5.22
CA VAL A 49 -1.42 21.29 -4.08
C VAL A 49 0.02 21.44 -4.55
N ASP A 50 0.78 22.29 -3.89
CA ASP A 50 2.22 22.38 -4.12
C ASP A 50 2.88 21.04 -3.78
N TYR A 51 3.78 20.57 -4.64
CA TYR A 51 4.56 19.38 -4.35
C TYR A 51 5.51 19.66 -3.17
N PRO A 52 5.41 18.92 -2.04
CA PRO A 52 6.19 19.21 -0.85
C PRO A 52 7.68 19.02 -1.08
N ARG A 53 8.46 20.03 -0.79
CA ARG A 53 9.92 19.97 -0.83
C ARG A 53 10.47 19.05 0.25
N ASP A 54 9.91 19.13 1.46
CA ASP A 54 10.24 18.26 2.57
C ASP A 54 9.61 16.87 2.36
N PRO A 55 10.43 15.78 2.23
CA PRO A 55 9.93 14.43 2.10
C PRO A 55 8.96 14.02 3.20
N ALA A 56 9.15 14.50 4.45
CA ALA A 56 8.29 14.19 5.58
C ALA A 56 6.86 14.74 5.43
N ARG A 57 6.66 15.75 4.57
CA ARG A 57 5.33 16.30 4.29
C ARG A 57 4.61 15.64 3.13
N ARG A 58 5.28 14.76 2.38
CA ARG A 58 4.69 14.12 1.19
C ARG A 58 3.53 13.21 1.55
N ASP A 59 3.60 12.52 2.68
CA ASP A 59 2.54 11.63 3.14
C ASP A 59 1.21 12.36 3.42
N ALA A 60 1.27 13.63 3.82
CA ALA A 60 0.08 14.45 4.09
C ALA A 60 -0.69 14.86 2.82
N VAL A 61 -0.06 14.76 1.65
CA VAL A 61 -0.63 15.17 0.36
C VAL A 61 -0.72 14.01 -0.65
N LEU A 62 -0.57 12.78 -0.19
CA LEU A 62 -0.74 11.62 -1.05
C LEU A 62 -2.13 11.63 -1.70
N TYR A 63 -2.17 11.15 -2.94
CA TYR A 63 -3.37 11.08 -3.78
C TYR A 63 -3.98 12.44 -4.15
N ARG A 64 -3.29 13.58 -3.85
CA ARG A 64 -3.68 14.92 -4.30
C ARG A 64 -3.09 15.21 -5.69
N ARG A 65 -3.78 16.03 -6.43
CA ARG A 65 -3.28 16.59 -7.70
C ARG A 65 -2.18 17.60 -7.42
N THR A 66 -1.16 17.63 -8.28
CA THR A 66 -0.05 18.57 -8.21
C THR A 66 0.43 18.93 -9.61
N SER A 67 1.10 20.07 -9.71
CA SER A 67 1.78 20.50 -10.92
C SER A 67 3.20 20.92 -10.57
N VAL A 68 4.18 20.44 -11.33
CA VAL A 68 5.59 20.79 -11.15
C VAL A 68 6.23 21.12 -12.50
N THR A 69 7.22 22.01 -12.47
CA THR A 69 8.08 22.27 -13.64
C THR A 69 9.38 21.49 -13.49
N CYS A 70 9.57 20.50 -14.36
CA CYS A 70 10.80 19.74 -14.47
C CYS A 70 11.82 20.56 -15.27
N LEU A 71 12.84 21.07 -14.61
CA LEU A 71 13.91 21.87 -15.25
C LEU A 71 14.80 21.00 -16.12
N SER A 72 15.07 19.78 -15.67
CA SER A 72 15.78 18.75 -16.42
C SER A 72 15.39 17.38 -15.92
N ALA A 73 15.33 16.41 -16.83
CA ALA A 73 15.08 15.02 -16.53
C ALA A 73 16.35 14.20 -16.67
N SER A 74 16.54 13.24 -15.77
CA SER A 74 17.68 12.31 -15.79
C SER A 74 17.24 10.93 -15.30
N GLY A 75 18.13 9.92 -15.46
CA GLY A 75 17.89 8.59 -14.93
C GLY A 75 16.64 7.92 -15.50
N ALA A 76 16.39 8.10 -16.80
CA ALA A 76 15.25 7.46 -17.47
C ALA A 76 15.33 5.94 -17.31
N THR A 77 14.27 5.35 -16.77
CA THR A 77 14.11 3.92 -16.51
C THR A 77 12.68 3.50 -16.81
N THR A 78 12.47 2.20 -16.89
CA THR A 78 11.14 1.62 -17.02
C THR A 78 10.83 0.73 -15.84
N VAL A 79 9.59 0.77 -15.37
CA VAL A 79 9.08 -0.10 -14.30
C VAL A 79 7.77 -0.73 -14.77
N ALA A 80 7.38 -1.84 -14.17
CA ALA A 80 6.07 -2.43 -14.48
C ALA A 80 4.96 -1.39 -14.28
N GLY A 81 4.08 -1.26 -15.27
CA GLY A 81 3.00 -0.28 -15.29
C GLY A 81 1.72 -0.84 -15.89
N THR A 82 0.63 -0.15 -15.62
CA THR A 82 -0.68 -0.46 -16.20
C THR A 82 -1.22 0.82 -16.83
N SER A 83 -1.72 0.72 -18.06
CA SER A 83 -2.36 1.85 -18.71
C SER A 83 -3.70 2.18 -18.06
N GLN A 84 -4.24 3.36 -18.31
CA GLN A 84 -5.58 3.74 -17.87
C GLN A 84 -6.66 2.78 -18.38
N ARG A 85 -6.41 2.07 -19.49
CA ARG A 85 -7.30 1.05 -20.06
C ARG A 85 -7.10 -0.35 -19.47
N GLY A 86 -6.15 -0.52 -18.53
CA GLY A 86 -5.88 -1.78 -17.86
C GLY A 86 -4.85 -2.68 -18.56
N GLU A 87 -4.20 -2.23 -19.63
CA GLU A 87 -3.16 -2.98 -20.32
C GLU A 87 -1.88 -3.05 -19.47
N LYS A 88 -1.22 -4.18 -19.50
CA LYS A 88 0.05 -4.41 -18.79
C LYS A 88 1.23 -4.10 -19.70
N GLY A 89 2.17 -3.32 -19.19
CA GLY A 89 3.38 -2.91 -19.89
C GLY A 89 4.32 -2.20 -18.92
N VAL A 90 4.89 -1.09 -19.33
CA VAL A 90 5.85 -0.33 -18.54
C VAL A 90 5.40 1.12 -18.33
N ALA A 91 5.72 1.67 -17.16
CA ALA A 91 5.72 3.09 -16.89
C ALA A 91 7.11 3.66 -17.18
N GLN A 92 7.17 4.71 -17.96
CA GLN A 92 8.38 5.47 -18.24
C GLN A 92 8.65 6.40 -17.06
N ARG A 93 9.76 6.19 -16.37
CA ARG A 93 10.11 6.88 -15.12
C ARG A 93 11.38 7.70 -15.27
N VAL A 94 11.34 8.92 -14.74
CA VAL A 94 12.48 9.82 -14.70
C VAL A 94 12.68 10.43 -13.32
N SER A 95 13.89 10.90 -13.06
CA SER A 95 14.20 11.81 -11.96
C SER A 95 14.18 13.24 -12.50
N CYS A 96 13.33 14.06 -11.95
CA CYS A 96 13.03 15.41 -12.38
C CYS A 96 13.67 16.41 -11.41
N ALA A 97 14.59 17.25 -11.88
CA ALA A 97 15.13 18.36 -11.11
C ALA A 97 14.12 19.50 -11.05
N LEU A 98 13.75 19.93 -9.84
CA LEU A 98 12.83 21.02 -9.57
C LEU A 98 13.56 22.32 -9.22
N ALA A 99 12.85 23.45 -9.29
CA ALA A 99 13.37 24.72 -8.83
C ALA A 99 13.66 24.65 -7.32
N GLY A 100 14.90 25.00 -6.92
CA GLY A 100 15.35 24.92 -5.53
C GLY A 100 16.28 23.75 -5.23
N GLY A 101 16.60 22.91 -6.25
CA GLY A 101 17.58 21.84 -6.13
C GLY A 101 17.03 20.49 -5.66
N GLU A 102 15.73 20.40 -5.42
CA GLU A 102 15.09 19.14 -5.09
C GLU A 102 14.83 18.29 -6.35
N THR A 103 14.62 16.99 -6.12
CA THR A 103 14.25 16.06 -7.16
C THR A 103 12.90 15.40 -6.86
N ALA A 104 12.10 15.19 -7.92
CA ALA A 104 10.89 14.39 -7.87
C ALA A 104 11.01 13.21 -8.83
N THR A 105 10.57 12.03 -8.38
CA THR A 105 10.38 10.89 -9.28
C THR A 105 9.06 11.08 -10.02
N VAL A 106 9.09 10.99 -11.34
CA VAL A 106 7.91 11.15 -12.19
C VAL A 106 7.73 9.93 -13.08
N ASP A 107 6.54 9.35 -13.02
CA ASP A 107 6.05 8.35 -13.97
C ASP A 107 5.35 9.11 -15.09
N LEU A 108 6.01 9.27 -16.24
CA LEU A 108 5.58 10.13 -17.35
C LEU A 108 4.39 9.58 -18.11
N GLY A 109 4.28 8.27 -18.25
CA GLY A 109 3.22 7.63 -19.00
C GLY A 109 3.51 6.15 -19.23
N PHE A 110 2.56 5.49 -19.87
CA PHE A 110 2.57 4.07 -20.19
C PHE A 110 3.10 3.81 -21.59
N SER A 111 3.86 2.72 -21.76
CA SER A 111 4.31 2.19 -23.04
C SER A 111 4.31 0.67 -23.03
N LEU A 112 4.12 0.05 -24.18
CA LEU A 112 4.41 -1.36 -24.42
C LEU A 112 5.90 -1.60 -24.72
N ASP A 113 6.58 -0.57 -25.23
CA ASP A 113 8.03 -0.61 -25.48
C ASP A 113 8.78 -0.44 -24.16
N PRO A 114 9.61 -1.40 -23.73
CA PRO A 114 10.41 -1.31 -22.52
C PRO A 114 11.61 -0.35 -22.65
N ALA A 115 11.92 0.17 -23.84
CA ALA A 115 13.02 1.12 -24.01
C ALA A 115 12.70 2.45 -23.29
N PRO A 116 13.65 3.01 -22.49
CA PRO A 116 13.46 4.31 -21.88
C PRO A 116 13.34 5.41 -22.94
N ILE A 117 12.38 6.33 -22.75
CA ILE A 117 12.20 7.47 -23.63
C ILE A 117 13.22 8.59 -23.33
N ALA A 118 13.56 9.34 -24.36
CA ALA A 118 14.33 10.57 -24.21
C ALA A 118 13.35 11.73 -23.96
N TRP A 119 13.30 12.19 -22.71
CA TRP A 119 12.51 13.36 -22.30
C TRP A 119 13.40 14.30 -21.47
N SER A 120 13.47 15.56 -21.88
CA SER A 120 14.44 16.52 -21.29
C SER A 120 13.86 17.33 -20.13
N GLY A 121 12.56 17.36 -19.94
CA GLY A 121 11.88 18.17 -18.95
C GLY A 121 10.67 18.90 -19.51
N GLY A 122 10.00 19.68 -18.68
CA GLY A 122 8.79 20.42 -19.02
C GLY A 122 7.81 20.47 -17.85
N GLN A 123 6.60 20.94 -18.12
CA GLN A 123 5.55 20.96 -17.11
C GLN A 123 4.93 19.57 -16.97
N VAL A 124 4.76 19.13 -15.74
CA VAL A 124 4.12 17.86 -15.37
C VAL A 124 2.95 18.15 -14.47
N ARG A 125 1.76 17.74 -14.88
CA ARG A 125 0.59 17.62 -14.01
C ARG A 125 0.37 16.18 -13.66
N GLY A 126 0.02 15.89 -12.40
CA GLY A 126 -0.13 14.51 -11.98
C GLY A 126 -0.73 14.35 -10.61
N ILE A 127 -0.71 13.11 -10.13
CA ILE A 127 -1.18 12.72 -8.80
C ILE A 127 0.03 12.25 -8.00
N ILE A 128 0.13 12.74 -6.76
CA ILE A 128 1.18 12.31 -5.82
C ILE A 128 0.84 10.90 -5.34
N ALA A 129 1.62 9.93 -5.75
CA ALA A 129 1.48 8.52 -5.39
C ALA A 129 2.35 8.16 -4.18
N PRO A 130 2.17 6.97 -3.57
CA PRO A 130 3.03 6.48 -2.50
C PRO A 130 4.52 6.62 -2.83
N ASN A 131 5.34 6.87 -1.82
CA ASN A 131 6.76 7.23 -1.90
C ASN A 131 7.02 8.63 -2.52
N GLY A 132 6.00 9.47 -2.65
CA GLY A 132 6.11 10.83 -3.15
C GLY A 132 6.40 10.94 -4.65
N ARG A 133 6.25 9.86 -5.42
CA ARG A 133 6.36 9.96 -6.88
C ARG A 133 5.13 10.63 -7.48
N ILE A 134 5.31 11.29 -8.60
CA ILE A 134 4.21 11.90 -9.36
C ILE A 134 3.86 10.98 -10.52
N VAL A 135 2.60 10.59 -10.64
CA VAL A 135 2.05 9.88 -11.81
C VAL A 135 1.41 10.92 -12.71
N ALA A 136 1.99 11.15 -13.89
CA ALA A 136 1.51 12.18 -14.81
C ALA A 136 0.12 11.84 -15.35
N THR A 137 -0.77 12.84 -15.37
CA THR A 137 -2.12 12.74 -15.98
C THR A 137 -2.11 13.13 -17.43
N ASP A 138 -1.16 13.98 -17.83
CA ASP A 138 -0.97 14.46 -19.19
C ASP A 138 0.40 13.95 -19.69
N PRO A 139 0.48 12.72 -20.25
CA PRO A 139 1.74 12.15 -20.68
C PRO A 139 2.33 12.92 -21.87
N PRO A 140 3.68 12.96 -22.02
CA PRO A 140 4.32 13.43 -23.22
C PRO A 140 3.89 12.65 -24.47
N GLU A 141 4.11 13.26 -25.64
CA GLU A 141 3.81 12.64 -26.93
C GLU A 141 4.48 11.25 -27.07
N GLY A 142 3.74 10.28 -27.58
CA GLY A 142 4.19 8.90 -27.72
C GLY A 142 3.95 7.99 -26.51
N LEU A 143 3.45 8.54 -25.40
CA LEU A 143 3.04 7.75 -24.24
C LEU A 143 1.51 7.81 -24.03
N GLU A 144 0.97 6.73 -23.46
CA GLU A 144 -0.42 6.69 -23.01
C GLU A 144 -0.53 7.05 -21.53
N PRO A 145 -1.72 7.49 -21.07
CA PRO A 145 -1.95 7.70 -19.65
C PRO A 145 -1.81 6.41 -18.84
N LEU A 146 -1.12 6.50 -17.72
CA LEU A 146 -1.08 5.45 -16.69
C LEU A 146 -2.41 5.37 -15.94
N ALA A 147 -2.72 4.19 -15.41
CA ALA A 147 -3.75 4.06 -14.40
C ALA A 147 -3.40 4.98 -13.21
N PRO A 148 -4.37 5.74 -12.69
CA PRO A 148 -4.13 6.55 -11.50
C PRO A 148 -3.75 5.66 -10.31
N PRO A 149 -2.98 6.17 -9.35
CA PRO A 149 -2.66 5.40 -8.15
C PRO A 149 -3.94 5.05 -7.39
N ASP A 150 -4.15 3.74 -7.14
CA ASP A 150 -5.32 3.26 -6.41
C ASP A 150 -4.97 3.08 -4.92
N PRO A 151 -5.66 3.77 -4.00
CA PRO A 151 -5.48 3.57 -2.57
C PRO A 151 -5.71 2.13 -2.10
N ARG A 152 -6.53 1.36 -2.84
CA ARG A 152 -6.84 -0.05 -2.54
C ARG A 152 -5.68 -1.00 -2.81
N ASP A 153 -4.66 -0.57 -3.55
CA ASP A 153 -3.41 -1.33 -3.72
C ASP A 153 -2.57 -1.36 -2.44
N LEU A 154 -2.92 -0.55 -1.42
CA LEU A 154 -2.27 -0.61 -0.11
C LEU A 154 -2.58 -1.95 0.57
N PRO A 155 -1.56 -2.73 0.98
CA PRO A 155 -1.78 -4.03 1.58
C PRO A 155 -2.67 -3.95 2.83
N ASN A 156 -3.78 -4.70 2.83
CA ASN A 156 -4.71 -4.81 3.96
C ASN A 156 -5.12 -6.28 4.19
N ASN A 157 -4.15 -7.11 4.60
CA ASN A 157 -4.37 -8.54 4.84
C ASN A 157 -4.79 -8.84 6.30
N HIS A 158 -5.08 -7.80 7.09
CA HIS A 158 -5.32 -7.93 8.53
C HIS A 158 -6.53 -8.80 8.86
N LEU A 159 -7.59 -8.77 8.02
CA LEU A 159 -8.75 -9.65 8.22
C LEU A 159 -8.40 -11.13 8.08
N ALA A 160 -7.58 -11.48 7.09
CA ALA A 160 -7.11 -12.86 6.92
C ALA A 160 -6.28 -13.33 8.11
N TYR A 161 -5.38 -12.48 8.61
CA TYR A 161 -4.58 -12.78 9.81
C TYR A 161 -5.44 -12.89 11.07
N ALA A 162 -6.46 -12.04 11.24
CA ALA A 162 -7.41 -12.17 12.36
C ALA A 162 -8.11 -13.54 12.32
N GLY A 163 -8.60 -13.94 11.14
CA GLY A 163 -9.21 -15.25 10.94
C GLY A 163 -8.27 -16.41 11.29
N GLN A 164 -7.01 -16.33 10.89
CA GLN A 164 -6.00 -17.34 11.26
C GLN A 164 -5.79 -17.44 12.76
N TRP A 165 -5.69 -16.32 13.48
CA TRP A 165 -5.52 -16.32 14.92
C TRP A 165 -6.71 -16.94 15.66
N PHE A 166 -7.94 -16.60 15.26
CA PHE A 166 -9.14 -17.20 15.84
C PHE A 166 -9.25 -18.69 15.52
N PHE A 167 -8.88 -19.09 14.30
CA PHE A 167 -8.84 -20.51 13.92
C PHE A 167 -7.84 -21.31 14.75
N PHE A 168 -6.65 -20.78 14.98
CA PHE A 168 -5.65 -21.43 15.82
C PHE A 168 -6.09 -21.51 17.29
N ALA A 169 -6.70 -20.46 17.82
CA ALA A 169 -7.27 -20.46 19.18
C ALA A 169 -8.33 -21.55 19.33
N LEU A 170 -9.26 -21.64 18.39
CA LEU A 170 -10.31 -22.67 18.38
C LEU A 170 -9.73 -24.09 18.27
N THR A 171 -8.79 -24.29 17.36
CA THR A 171 -8.14 -25.58 17.14
C THR A 171 -7.41 -26.03 18.40
N ALA A 172 -6.61 -25.17 19.02
CA ALA A 172 -5.91 -25.47 20.26
C ALA A 172 -6.89 -25.86 21.38
N LEU A 173 -7.97 -25.11 21.53
CA LEU A 173 -9.01 -25.38 22.51
C LEU A 173 -9.68 -26.74 22.27
N VAL A 174 -10.07 -27.05 21.02
CA VAL A 174 -10.71 -28.31 20.66
C VAL A 174 -9.78 -29.50 20.94
N ILE A 175 -8.51 -29.42 20.51
CA ILE A 175 -7.53 -30.50 20.75
C ILE A 175 -7.36 -30.71 22.25
N TYR A 176 -7.26 -29.65 23.01
CA TYR A 176 -7.09 -29.74 24.46
C TYR A 176 -8.31 -30.37 25.13
N LEU A 177 -9.53 -29.99 24.79
CA LEU A 177 -10.76 -30.58 25.33
C LEU A 177 -10.88 -32.07 24.97
N LEU A 178 -10.52 -32.47 23.76
CA LEU A 178 -10.49 -33.88 23.35
C LEU A 178 -9.45 -34.68 24.13
N ALA A 179 -8.27 -34.12 24.39
CA ALA A 179 -7.25 -34.74 25.21
C ALA A 179 -7.71 -34.94 26.66
N LEU A 180 -8.38 -33.94 27.25
CA LEU A 180 -8.97 -34.06 28.58
C LEU A 180 -10.05 -35.16 28.65
N ARG A 181 -10.96 -35.21 27.65
CA ARG A 181 -12.00 -36.26 27.58
C ARG A 181 -11.42 -37.68 27.49
N ARG A 182 -10.36 -37.88 26.71
CA ARG A 182 -9.68 -39.17 26.59
C ARG A 182 -9.07 -39.59 27.93
N ARG A 183 -8.41 -38.64 28.60
CA ARG A 183 -7.76 -38.91 29.93
C ARG A 183 -8.79 -39.19 31.04
N SER A 184 -10.02 -38.72 30.96
CA SER A 184 -11.07 -38.96 31.93
C SER A 184 -11.78 -40.31 31.74
N ARG A 185 -11.59 -40.98 30.59
CA ARG A 185 -12.21 -42.28 30.24
C ARG A 185 -11.28 -43.48 30.45
N GLY A 186 -9.99 -43.26 30.62
CA GLY A 186 -9.00 -44.28 31.02
C GLY A 186 -8.58 -44.12 32.48
#